data_df668895512a9fff9326b803a6757268
#
_entry.id   df668895512a9fff9326b803a6757268
#
_cell.length_a   1.000
_cell.length_b   1.000
_cell.length_c   1.000
_cell.angle_alpha   90.00
_cell.angle_beta   90.00
_cell.angle_gamma   90.00
#
_symmetry.space_group_name_H-M   'P 1'
#
loop_
_entity.id
_entity.type
_entity.pdbx_description
1 polymer ?
#
loop_
_entity_poly.entity_id
_entity_poly.type
_entity_poly.pdbx_seq_one_letter_code
_entity_poly.pdbx_strand_id
1 'polypeptide(L)'
;MGIVDASECLPTFGIGDKIIGIIAGGDKAIRISQEFAEDSSSKAWLDLTKHNVSKNDMVIGISASGSTPYVIGGLEMSKKNKITTGCITCNLQTKIAENSDFPVEVIVGPEYVTGSSRMKAGTAQKMILNMISTTVMIKLGRIYDNKMIDMKLSNNKLYERAIRILKTILDIDTEIAKKLIEEHKNIRTAIENFKNTNE
;
A
#
# COMPACT_ATOMS: atom_id res chain seq x y z
N MET A 1 -8.33 0.75 -6.14
CA MET A 1 -7.29 1.60 -5.54
C MET A 1 -6.31 0.76 -4.68
N GLY A 2 -6.77 -0.05 -3.71
CA GLY A 2 -5.88 -0.85 -2.84
C GLY A 2 -4.89 -1.75 -3.56
N ILE A 3 -5.30 -2.44 -4.63
CA ILE A 3 -4.39 -3.26 -5.46
C ILE A 3 -3.26 -2.42 -6.06
N VAL A 4 -3.58 -1.25 -6.58
CA VAL A 4 -2.58 -0.36 -7.21
C VAL A 4 -1.57 0.12 -6.17
N ASP A 5 -2.02 0.60 -5.01
CA ASP A 5 -1.13 1.05 -3.93
C ASP A 5 -0.24 -0.11 -3.42
N ALA A 6 -0.83 -1.27 -3.16
CA ALA A 6 -0.09 -2.45 -2.69
C ALA A 6 0.99 -2.90 -3.69
N SER A 7 0.69 -2.88 -5.00
CA SER A 7 1.64 -3.31 -6.03
C SER A 7 2.88 -2.41 -6.15
N GLU A 8 2.76 -1.12 -5.79
CA GLU A 8 3.87 -0.16 -5.83
C GLU A 8 4.76 -0.22 -4.56
N CYS A 9 4.32 -0.85 -3.49
CA CYS A 9 5.10 -0.93 -2.24
C CYS A 9 6.37 -1.77 -2.39
N LEU A 10 6.32 -2.86 -3.13
CA LEU A 10 7.49 -3.71 -3.36
C LEU A 10 8.61 -3.01 -4.15
N PRO A 11 8.36 -2.43 -5.33
CA PRO A 11 9.41 -1.75 -6.09
C PRO A 11 9.92 -0.49 -5.38
N THR A 12 9.09 0.21 -4.61
CA THR A 12 9.44 1.48 -3.97
C THR A 12 10.20 1.29 -2.67
N PHE A 13 9.74 0.37 -1.81
CA PHE A 13 10.22 0.23 -0.43
C PHE A 13 10.93 -1.11 -0.15
N GLY A 14 11.03 -1.98 -1.15
CA GLY A 14 11.68 -3.28 -1.01
C GLY A 14 10.94 -4.26 -0.09
N ILE A 15 9.65 -4.00 0.17
CA ILE A 15 8.83 -4.90 0.99
C ILE A 15 8.03 -5.82 0.08
N GLY A 16 8.19 -7.13 0.25
CA GLY A 16 7.54 -8.13 -0.58
C GLY A 16 6.04 -8.21 -0.31
N ASP A 17 5.66 -9.15 0.50
CA ASP A 17 4.30 -9.58 0.82
C ASP A 17 3.66 -8.88 2.05
N LYS A 18 4.21 -7.75 2.49
CA LYS A 18 3.74 -7.05 3.69
C LYS A 18 2.46 -6.26 3.47
N ILE A 19 2.21 -5.81 2.24
CA ILE A 19 0.98 -5.10 1.86
C ILE A 19 0.33 -5.86 0.71
N ILE A 20 -0.87 -6.36 0.96
CA ILE A 20 -1.61 -7.19 0.02
C ILE A 20 -2.90 -6.48 -0.35
N GLY A 21 -3.14 -6.30 -1.64
CA GLY A 21 -4.40 -5.78 -2.15
C GLY A 21 -5.34 -6.92 -2.55
N ILE A 22 -6.56 -6.90 -2.02
CA ILE A 22 -7.63 -7.86 -2.34
C ILE A 22 -8.80 -7.09 -2.96
N ILE A 23 -9.43 -7.67 -3.97
CA ILE A 23 -10.59 -7.10 -4.64
C ILE A 23 -11.70 -8.14 -4.74
N ALA A 24 -12.94 -7.73 -4.54
CA ALA A 24 -14.10 -8.59 -4.78
C ALA A 24 -14.08 -9.12 -6.23
N GLY A 25 -14.22 -10.43 -6.41
CA GLY A 25 -14.10 -11.09 -7.72
C GLY A 25 -12.68 -11.50 -8.11
N GLY A 26 -11.66 -11.17 -7.27
CA GLY A 26 -10.26 -11.57 -7.49
C GLY A 26 -9.62 -10.83 -8.67
N ASP A 27 -8.45 -11.31 -9.14
CA ASP A 27 -7.64 -10.64 -10.17
C ASP A 27 -8.37 -10.38 -11.49
N LYS A 28 -9.36 -11.19 -11.81
CA LYS A 28 -10.20 -10.96 -13.00
C LYS A 28 -10.94 -9.62 -12.92
N ALA A 29 -11.37 -9.21 -11.71
CA ALA A 29 -12.09 -7.96 -11.50
C ALA A 29 -11.25 -6.70 -11.77
N ILE A 30 -9.92 -6.81 -11.81
CA ILE A 30 -9.01 -5.71 -12.17
C ILE A 30 -9.19 -5.31 -13.64
N ARG A 31 -9.55 -6.26 -14.49
CA ARG A 31 -9.66 -6.05 -15.96
C ARG A 31 -11.09 -6.03 -16.47
N ILE A 32 -11.97 -6.82 -15.87
CA ILE A 32 -13.36 -6.99 -16.29
C ILE A 32 -14.22 -7.02 -15.03
N SER A 33 -15.22 -6.14 -14.94
CA SER A 33 -16.17 -6.09 -13.83
C SER A 33 -16.74 -7.49 -13.55
N GLN A 34 -16.68 -7.91 -12.29
CA GLN A 34 -17.28 -9.16 -11.80
C GLN A 34 -18.57 -8.80 -11.08
N GLU A 35 -19.67 -8.83 -11.82
CA GLU A 35 -21.00 -8.51 -11.28
C GLU A 35 -21.33 -9.42 -10.09
N PHE A 36 -22.04 -8.89 -9.11
CA PHE A 36 -22.42 -9.56 -7.85
C PHE A 36 -21.24 -10.00 -6.95
N ALA A 37 -19.97 -9.76 -7.32
CA ALA A 37 -18.85 -10.14 -6.48
C ALA A 37 -18.83 -9.36 -5.17
N GLU A 38 -19.35 -8.13 -5.17
CA GLU A 38 -19.42 -7.25 -4.00
C GLU A 38 -20.59 -7.57 -3.05
N ASP A 39 -21.57 -8.35 -3.48
CA ASP A 39 -22.80 -8.63 -2.72
C ASP A 39 -22.60 -9.71 -1.65
N SER A 40 -21.52 -10.46 -1.72
CA SER A 40 -21.26 -11.57 -0.79
C SER A 40 -20.51 -11.13 0.46
N SER A 41 -21.17 -11.08 1.60
CA SER A 41 -20.56 -10.75 2.90
C SER A 41 -19.56 -11.80 3.43
N SER A 42 -19.58 -13.03 2.91
CA SER A 42 -18.68 -14.10 3.38
C SER A 42 -17.38 -14.25 2.59
N LYS A 43 -17.36 -13.81 1.33
CA LYS A 43 -16.22 -14.04 0.42
C LYS A 43 -14.96 -13.29 0.84
N ALA A 44 -15.08 -12.08 1.38
CA ALA A 44 -13.90 -11.32 1.84
C ALA A 44 -13.10 -12.08 2.89
N TRP A 45 -13.77 -12.72 3.84
CA TRP A 45 -13.09 -13.51 4.85
C TRP A 45 -12.37 -14.73 4.24
N LEU A 46 -13.01 -15.42 3.28
CA LEU A 46 -12.37 -16.53 2.56
C LEU A 46 -11.14 -16.05 1.77
N ASP A 47 -11.18 -14.86 1.20
CA ASP A 47 -10.03 -14.30 0.47
C ASP A 47 -8.91 -13.88 1.43
N LEU A 48 -9.21 -13.28 2.57
CA LEU A 48 -8.25 -12.94 3.61
C LEU A 48 -7.54 -14.18 4.18
N THR A 49 -8.28 -15.28 4.43
CA THR A 49 -7.69 -16.52 4.98
C THR A 49 -6.69 -17.18 4.05
N LYS A 50 -6.80 -17.00 2.73
CA LYS A 50 -5.78 -17.47 1.76
C LYS A 50 -4.40 -16.83 1.98
N HIS A 51 -4.36 -15.67 2.60
CA HIS A 51 -3.14 -14.94 2.93
C HIS A 51 -2.67 -15.13 4.37
N ASN A 52 -3.26 -16.11 5.10
CA ASN A 52 -2.91 -16.45 6.48
C ASN A 52 -3.02 -15.26 7.44
N VAL A 53 -4.01 -14.38 7.22
CA VAL A 53 -4.24 -13.20 8.05
C VAL A 53 -4.40 -13.58 9.52
N SER A 54 -3.79 -12.83 10.42
CA SER A 54 -3.70 -13.10 11.86
C SER A 54 -3.89 -11.84 12.71
N LYS A 55 -3.93 -12.00 14.02
CA LYS A 55 -4.00 -10.88 14.99
C LYS A 55 -2.82 -9.88 14.92
N ASN A 56 -1.75 -10.21 14.22
CA ASN A 56 -0.60 -9.33 14.04
C ASN A 56 -0.72 -8.45 12.78
N ASP A 57 -1.80 -8.64 12.03
CA ASP A 57 -2.06 -7.91 10.80
C ASP A 57 -3.13 -6.83 11.02
N MET A 58 -3.30 -5.98 10.03
CA MET A 58 -4.37 -4.98 9.95
C MET A 58 -5.12 -5.15 8.64
N VAL A 59 -6.44 -5.15 8.71
CA VAL A 59 -7.31 -5.19 7.52
C VAL A 59 -7.92 -3.82 7.30
N ILE A 60 -7.73 -3.25 6.11
CA ILE A 60 -8.32 -1.95 5.73
C ILE A 60 -9.39 -2.17 4.67
N GLY A 61 -10.64 -1.95 5.05
CA GLY A 61 -11.79 -2.01 4.16
C GLY A 61 -11.94 -0.73 3.34
N ILE A 62 -12.05 -0.84 2.01
CA ILE A 62 -12.15 0.32 1.12
C ILE A 62 -13.47 0.25 0.36
N SER A 63 -14.37 1.19 0.61
CA SER A 63 -15.64 1.33 -0.09
C SER A 63 -16.07 2.79 -0.14
N ALA A 64 -16.25 3.36 -1.33
CA ALA A 64 -16.66 4.74 -1.49
C ALA A 64 -18.04 5.00 -0.85
N SER A 65 -19.00 4.09 -1.06
CA SER A 65 -20.34 4.17 -0.46
C SER A 65 -20.34 3.87 1.05
N GLY A 66 -19.39 3.06 1.50
CA GLY A 66 -19.35 2.56 2.87
C GLY A 66 -20.39 1.47 3.19
N SER A 67 -21.06 0.91 2.16
CA SER A 67 -22.15 -0.05 2.32
C SER A 67 -21.93 -1.39 1.58
N THR A 68 -20.78 -1.60 0.98
CA THR A 68 -20.44 -2.80 0.19
C THR A 68 -20.43 -4.05 1.07
N PRO A 69 -21.31 -5.04 0.85
CA PRO A 69 -21.43 -6.22 1.70
C PRO A 69 -20.13 -7.02 1.85
N TYR A 70 -19.37 -7.18 0.78
CA TYR A 70 -18.06 -7.83 0.79
C TYR A 70 -17.12 -7.17 1.81
N VAL A 71 -17.04 -5.84 1.81
CA VAL A 71 -16.15 -5.10 2.72
C VAL A 71 -16.64 -5.17 4.16
N ILE A 72 -17.96 -5.00 4.37
CA ILE A 72 -18.57 -5.12 5.71
C ILE A 72 -18.25 -6.47 6.31
N GLY A 73 -18.55 -7.56 5.61
CA GLY A 73 -18.31 -8.91 6.10
C GLY A 73 -16.83 -9.23 6.38
N GLY A 74 -15.92 -8.68 5.55
CA GLY A 74 -14.48 -8.77 5.77
C GLY A 74 -14.04 -8.11 7.09
N LEU A 75 -14.55 -6.90 7.37
CA LEU A 75 -14.25 -6.16 8.61
C LEU A 75 -14.87 -6.83 9.83
N GLU A 76 -16.14 -7.23 9.77
CA GLU A 76 -16.83 -7.94 10.85
C GLU A 76 -16.08 -9.22 11.26
N MET A 77 -15.70 -10.03 10.29
CA MET A 77 -14.95 -11.26 10.54
C MET A 77 -13.54 -11.00 11.05
N SER A 78 -12.88 -9.95 10.58
CA SER A 78 -11.57 -9.53 11.11
C SER A 78 -11.66 -9.12 12.58
N LYS A 79 -12.62 -8.27 12.95
CA LYS A 79 -12.88 -7.91 14.37
C LYS A 79 -13.18 -9.13 15.24
N LYS A 80 -14.04 -10.04 14.76
CA LYS A 80 -14.36 -11.29 15.47
C LYS A 80 -13.11 -12.13 15.75
N ASN A 81 -12.14 -12.09 14.87
CA ASN A 81 -10.86 -12.81 15.00
C ASN A 81 -9.77 -11.95 15.66
N LYS A 82 -10.11 -10.81 16.27
CA LYS A 82 -9.20 -9.92 16.99
C LYS A 82 -8.09 -9.35 16.08
N ILE A 83 -8.39 -9.16 14.81
CA ILE A 83 -7.52 -8.49 13.85
C ILE A 83 -7.88 -7.02 13.84
N THR A 84 -6.90 -6.14 13.94
CA THR A 84 -7.08 -4.70 13.87
C THR A 84 -7.69 -4.29 12.54
N THR A 85 -8.69 -3.40 12.58
CA THR A 85 -9.43 -2.99 11.40
C THR A 85 -9.35 -1.49 11.16
N GLY A 86 -9.25 -1.10 9.89
CA GLY A 86 -9.46 0.28 9.44
C GLY A 86 -10.43 0.31 8.27
N CYS A 87 -10.95 1.48 7.94
CA CYS A 87 -11.67 1.63 6.68
C CYS A 87 -11.43 3.00 6.02
N ILE A 88 -11.68 3.05 4.72
CA ILE A 88 -11.69 4.29 3.93
C ILE A 88 -13.03 4.37 3.20
N THR A 89 -13.81 5.40 3.50
CA THR A 89 -15.11 5.67 2.88
C THR A 89 -15.25 7.14 2.50
N CYS A 90 -16.14 7.43 1.54
CA CYS A 90 -16.42 8.80 1.10
C CYS A 90 -17.77 9.33 1.60
N ASN A 91 -18.35 8.67 2.59
CA ASN A 91 -19.59 9.05 3.27
C ASN A 91 -19.42 8.94 4.78
N LEU A 92 -20.26 9.68 5.54
CA LEU A 92 -20.28 9.65 7.00
C LEU A 92 -21.18 8.54 7.54
N GLN A 93 -20.87 8.08 8.75
CA GLN A 93 -21.71 7.15 9.52
C GLN A 93 -22.08 5.90 8.74
N THR A 94 -21.09 5.33 8.07
CA THR A 94 -21.29 4.16 7.20
C THR A 94 -21.11 2.85 7.96
N LYS A 95 -21.71 1.77 7.43
CA LYS A 95 -21.58 0.43 8.01
C LYS A 95 -20.13 -0.04 8.10
N ILE A 96 -19.26 0.32 7.14
CA ILE A 96 -17.85 -0.03 7.26
C ILE A 96 -17.13 0.77 8.35
N ALA A 97 -17.52 2.02 8.59
CA ALA A 97 -16.97 2.83 9.68
C ALA A 97 -17.34 2.27 11.05
N GLU A 98 -18.61 1.87 11.26
CA GLU A 98 -19.10 1.22 12.48
C GLU A 98 -18.34 -0.11 12.78
N ASN A 99 -17.93 -0.82 11.73
CA ASN A 99 -17.20 -2.08 11.82
C ASN A 99 -15.68 -1.90 11.80
N SER A 100 -15.15 -0.70 11.99
CA SER A 100 -13.72 -0.41 11.97
C SER A 100 -13.24 0.15 13.30
N ASP A 101 -12.01 -0.18 13.70
CA ASP A 101 -11.33 0.41 14.86
C ASP A 101 -10.76 1.80 14.50
N PHE A 102 -10.36 1.97 13.24
CA PHE A 102 -9.77 3.21 12.70
C PHE A 102 -10.49 3.63 11.41
N PRO A 103 -11.66 4.27 11.50
CA PRO A 103 -12.37 4.74 10.31
C PRO A 103 -11.76 6.04 9.75
N VAL A 104 -11.63 6.10 8.44
CA VAL A 104 -11.29 7.31 7.67
C VAL A 104 -12.49 7.66 6.78
N GLU A 105 -13.22 8.67 7.16
CA GLU A 105 -14.39 9.17 6.44
C GLU A 105 -14.03 10.49 5.75
N VAL A 106 -13.92 10.47 4.42
CA VAL A 106 -13.55 11.64 3.62
C VAL A 106 -14.68 12.06 2.70
N ILE A 107 -15.28 13.19 2.99
CA ILE A 107 -16.41 13.71 2.23
C ILE A 107 -15.94 14.44 0.98
N VAL A 108 -16.26 13.88 -0.18
CA VAL A 108 -15.86 14.42 -1.48
C VAL A 108 -16.99 15.13 -2.22
N GLY A 109 -18.20 15.10 -1.66
CA GLY A 109 -19.42 15.61 -2.30
C GLY A 109 -19.86 14.75 -3.50
N PRO A 110 -20.91 15.17 -4.22
CA PRO A 110 -21.47 14.40 -5.31
C PRO A 110 -20.50 14.30 -6.49
N GLU A 111 -20.47 13.13 -7.13
CA GLU A 111 -19.74 12.94 -8.39
C GLU A 111 -20.44 13.68 -9.55
N TYR A 112 -19.68 14.07 -10.57
CA TYR A 112 -20.24 14.66 -11.78
C TYR A 112 -21.24 13.72 -12.48
N VAL A 113 -20.88 12.44 -12.59
CA VAL A 113 -21.80 11.38 -13.01
C VAL A 113 -22.35 10.72 -11.75
N THR A 114 -23.60 11.03 -11.41
CA THR A 114 -24.26 10.54 -10.21
C THR A 114 -24.17 9.02 -10.09
N GLY A 115 -23.75 8.52 -8.93
CA GLY A 115 -23.60 7.09 -8.66
C GLY A 115 -22.25 6.50 -9.07
N SER A 116 -21.43 7.22 -9.85
CA SER A 116 -20.10 6.74 -10.26
C SER A 116 -19.00 7.27 -9.36
N SER A 117 -18.52 6.44 -8.44
CA SER A 117 -17.48 6.81 -7.44
C SER A 117 -16.04 6.78 -7.98
N ARG A 118 -15.85 6.81 -9.30
CA ARG A 118 -14.54 6.62 -9.96
C ARG A 118 -13.64 7.85 -9.96
N MET A 119 -14.17 9.06 -9.83
CA MET A 119 -13.40 10.31 -9.93
C MET A 119 -13.04 10.86 -8.53
N LYS A 120 -13.92 11.62 -7.89
CA LYS A 120 -13.62 12.26 -6.60
C LYS A 120 -13.32 11.23 -5.52
N ALA A 121 -14.19 10.26 -5.34
CA ALA A 121 -14.02 9.21 -4.35
C ALA A 121 -12.78 8.35 -4.64
N GLY A 122 -12.60 7.89 -5.87
CA GLY A 122 -11.43 7.11 -6.26
C GLY A 122 -10.12 7.86 -6.09
N THR A 123 -10.10 9.18 -6.40
CA THR A 123 -8.93 10.03 -6.18
C THR A 123 -8.61 10.21 -4.69
N ALA A 124 -9.63 10.49 -3.87
CA ALA A 124 -9.46 10.63 -2.42
C ALA A 124 -8.95 9.32 -1.80
N GLN A 125 -9.54 8.18 -2.15
CA GLN A 125 -9.09 6.86 -1.68
C GLN A 125 -7.64 6.60 -2.05
N LYS A 126 -7.24 6.89 -3.29
CA LYS A 126 -5.86 6.75 -3.75
C LYS A 126 -4.91 7.61 -2.92
N MET A 127 -5.23 8.87 -2.66
CA MET A 127 -4.40 9.77 -1.87
C MET A 127 -4.25 9.28 -0.42
N ILE A 128 -5.35 8.84 0.20
CA ILE A 128 -5.35 8.32 1.58
C ILE A 128 -4.50 7.04 1.67
N LEU A 129 -4.65 6.11 0.74
CA LEU A 129 -3.84 4.88 0.70
C LEU A 129 -2.35 5.19 0.58
N ASN A 130 -1.98 6.08 -0.34
CA ASN A 130 -0.58 6.49 -0.49
C ASN A 130 -0.04 7.20 0.78
N MET A 131 -0.85 8.01 1.47
CA MET A 131 -0.45 8.61 2.75
C MET A 131 -0.23 7.55 3.82
N ILE A 132 -1.12 6.58 3.95
CA ILE A 132 -1.00 5.49 4.93
C ILE A 132 0.23 4.66 4.62
N SER A 133 0.36 4.11 3.41
CA SER A 133 1.48 3.25 3.03
C SER A 133 2.82 3.97 3.16
N THR A 134 2.94 5.19 2.65
CA THR A 134 4.18 5.97 2.75
C THR A 134 4.54 6.27 4.21
N THR A 135 3.57 6.66 5.04
CA THR A 135 3.83 6.95 6.46
C THR A 135 4.29 5.69 7.21
N VAL A 136 3.67 4.55 6.95
CA VAL A 136 4.10 3.26 7.52
C VAL A 136 5.54 2.96 7.11
N MET A 137 5.89 3.14 5.83
CA MET A 137 7.24 2.89 5.33
C MET A 137 8.29 3.83 5.92
N ILE A 138 7.96 5.10 6.12
CA ILE A 138 8.82 6.05 6.84
C ILE A 138 9.06 5.56 8.27
N LYS A 139 8.00 5.18 9.00
CA LYS A 139 8.11 4.67 10.38
C LYS A 139 8.89 3.35 10.48
N LEU A 140 8.85 2.52 9.45
CA LEU A 140 9.64 1.29 9.34
C LEU A 140 11.09 1.54 8.89
N GLY A 141 11.51 2.80 8.72
CA GLY A 141 12.87 3.16 8.33
C GLY A 141 13.21 2.76 6.88
N ARG A 142 12.21 2.64 5.98
CA ARG A 142 12.41 2.26 4.57
C ARG A 142 12.81 3.41 3.67
N ILE A 143 12.95 4.60 4.24
CA ILE A 143 13.30 5.83 3.55
C ILE A 143 14.45 6.49 4.31
N TYR A 144 15.40 7.05 3.61
CA TYR A 144 16.44 7.91 4.15
C TYR A 144 16.20 9.35 3.68
N ASP A 145 15.89 10.25 4.62
CA ASP A 145 15.38 11.58 4.30
C ASP A 145 14.13 11.45 3.40
N ASN A 146 14.17 11.86 2.15
CA ASN A 146 13.11 11.68 1.17
C ASN A 146 13.45 10.66 0.05
N LYS A 147 14.44 9.79 0.28
CA LYS A 147 15.00 8.91 -0.76
C LYS A 147 14.64 7.45 -0.52
N MET A 148 14.27 6.75 -1.58
CA MET A 148 13.95 5.32 -1.59
C MET A 148 15.25 4.50 -1.57
N ILE A 149 15.76 4.16 -0.38
CA ILE A 149 17.02 3.42 -0.23
C ILE A 149 16.86 1.89 -0.31
N ASP A 150 15.64 1.40 -0.24
CA ASP A 150 15.33 -0.03 -0.34
C ASP A 150 14.64 -0.41 -1.66
N MET A 151 14.63 0.49 -2.66
CA MET A 151 14.02 0.20 -3.95
C MET A 151 14.72 -0.95 -4.67
N LYS A 152 13.96 -1.77 -5.40
CA LYS A 152 14.52 -2.83 -6.24
C LYS A 152 15.19 -2.25 -7.48
N LEU A 153 16.43 -2.64 -7.75
CA LEU A 153 17.20 -2.23 -8.94
C LEU A 153 16.85 -3.13 -10.15
N SER A 154 15.60 -3.06 -10.59
CA SER A 154 15.06 -3.97 -11.61
C SER A 154 15.24 -3.50 -13.06
N ASN A 155 15.68 -2.26 -13.26
CA ASN A 155 15.91 -1.70 -14.60
C ASN A 155 16.95 -0.57 -14.57
N ASN A 156 17.42 -0.15 -15.75
CA ASN A 156 18.46 0.89 -15.90
C ASN A 156 18.08 2.23 -15.25
N LYS A 157 16.81 2.64 -15.35
CA LYS A 157 16.33 3.86 -14.71
C LYS A 157 16.50 3.83 -13.19
N LEU A 158 16.22 2.70 -12.55
CA LEU A 158 16.37 2.53 -11.10
C LEU A 158 17.84 2.40 -10.71
N TYR A 159 18.65 1.76 -11.53
CA TYR A 159 20.11 1.71 -11.34
C TYR A 159 20.73 3.13 -11.36
N GLU A 160 20.43 3.93 -12.38
CA GLU A 160 20.89 5.33 -12.47
C GLU A 160 20.38 6.18 -11.30
N ARG A 161 19.16 5.93 -10.82
CA ARG A 161 18.62 6.60 -9.64
C ARG A 161 19.41 6.23 -8.39
N ALA A 162 19.78 4.95 -8.22
CA ALA A 162 20.57 4.49 -7.09
C ALA A 162 21.94 5.18 -7.03
N ILE A 163 22.63 5.31 -8.17
CA ILE A 163 23.89 6.04 -8.26
C ILE A 163 23.72 7.49 -7.80
N ARG A 164 22.68 8.19 -8.29
CA ARG A 164 22.41 9.57 -7.87
C ARG A 164 22.13 9.69 -6.37
N ILE A 165 21.38 8.72 -5.80
CA ILE A 165 21.09 8.70 -4.36
C ILE A 165 22.37 8.54 -3.56
N LEU A 166 23.24 7.58 -3.91
CA LEU A 166 24.53 7.37 -3.22
C LEU A 166 25.43 8.60 -3.30
N LYS A 167 25.55 9.19 -4.48
CA LYS A 167 26.31 10.44 -4.65
C LYS A 167 25.83 11.53 -3.70
N THR A 168 24.50 11.70 -3.58
CA THR A 168 23.93 12.75 -2.73
C THR A 168 24.09 12.46 -1.24
N ILE A 169 23.97 11.21 -0.81
CA ILE A 169 24.01 10.83 0.61
C ILE A 169 25.45 10.76 1.13
N LEU A 170 26.39 10.26 0.30
CA LEU A 170 27.77 10.01 0.71
C LEU A 170 28.76 11.07 0.25
N ASP A 171 28.33 12.03 -0.56
CA ASP A 171 29.15 13.06 -1.19
C ASP A 171 30.34 12.47 -1.97
N ILE A 172 30.08 11.47 -2.81
CA ILE A 172 31.06 10.73 -3.59
C ILE A 172 30.90 10.93 -5.10
N ASP A 173 31.92 10.62 -5.86
CA ASP A 173 31.85 10.68 -7.33
C ASP A 173 31.03 9.54 -7.94
N THR A 174 30.81 9.64 -9.26
CA THR A 174 29.97 8.69 -9.99
C THR A 174 30.60 7.30 -10.06
N GLU A 175 31.92 7.20 -10.20
CA GLU A 175 32.62 5.93 -10.37
C GLU A 175 32.65 5.14 -9.06
N ILE A 176 32.84 5.82 -7.93
CA ILE A 176 32.73 5.19 -6.59
C ILE A 176 31.28 4.72 -6.35
N ALA A 177 30.28 5.56 -6.66
CA ALA A 177 28.87 5.18 -6.50
C ALA A 177 28.48 3.97 -7.35
N LYS A 178 28.98 3.87 -8.58
CA LYS A 178 28.76 2.69 -9.45
C LYS A 178 29.36 1.43 -8.83
N LYS A 179 30.63 1.48 -8.40
CA LYS A 179 31.29 0.35 -7.76
C LYS A 179 30.52 -0.15 -6.54
N LEU A 180 30.06 0.75 -5.67
CA LEU A 180 29.28 0.41 -4.50
C LEU A 180 27.94 -0.28 -4.87
N ILE A 181 27.26 0.18 -5.92
CA ILE A 181 26.01 -0.47 -6.36
C ILE A 181 26.28 -1.81 -7.03
N GLU A 182 27.37 -1.96 -7.78
CA GLU A 182 27.77 -3.23 -8.40
C GLU A 182 28.13 -4.28 -7.35
N GLU A 183 28.79 -3.87 -6.28
CA GLU A 183 29.19 -4.74 -5.17
C GLU A 183 28.01 -5.15 -4.30
N HIS A 184 27.23 -4.18 -3.83
CA HIS A 184 26.21 -4.44 -2.82
C HIS A 184 24.80 -4.65 -3.39
N LYS A 185 24.52 -4.25 -4.63
CA LYS A 185 23.23 -4.37 -5.33
C LYS A 185 22.03 -3.81 -4.55
N ASN A 186 22.29 -3.02 -3.51
CA ASN A 186 21.31 -2.40 -2.63
C ASN A 186 21.88 -1.09 -2.06
N ILE A 187 21.07 -0.02 -2.07
CA ILE A 187 21.53 1.32 -1.67
C ILE A 187 21.80 1.37 -0.16
N ARG A 188 20.92 0.79 0.67
CA ARG A 188 21.09 0.75 2.14
C ARG A 188 22.40 0.09 2.51
N THR A 189 22.63 -1.10 2.01
CA THR A 189 23.85 -1.87 2.29
C THR A 189 25.10 -1.12 1.82
N ALA A 190 25.05 -0.48 0.65
CA ALA A 190 26.14 0.36 0.16
C ALA A 190 26.46 1.54 1.10
N ILE A 191 25.41 2.23 1.61
CA ILE A 191 25.59 3.32 2.58
C ILE A 191 26.21 2.82 3.87
N GLU A 192 25.67 1.73 4.44
CA GLU A 192 26.14 1.16 5.71
C GLU A 192 27.61 0.72 5.62
N ASN A 193 27.97 -0.02 4.59
CA ASN A 193 29.36 -0.47 4.41
C ASN A 193 30.35 0.68 4.16
N PHE A 194 29.95 1.68 3.34
CA PHE A 194 30.80 2.83 3.08
C PHE A 194 31.09 3.63 4.35
N LYS A 195 30.10 3.83 5.21
CA LYS A 195 30.28 4.53 6.49
C LYS A 195 31.17 3.75 7.44
N ASN A 196 30.93 2.44 7.60
CA ASN A 196 31.72 1.58 8.48
C ASN A 196 33.21 1.45 8.04
N THR A 197 33.50 1.67 6.77
CA THR A 197 34.89 1.58 6.24
C THR A 197 35.65 2.91 6.40
N ASN A 198 34.92 4.03 6.57
CA ASN A 198 35.49 5.38 6.64
C ASN A 198 35.38 6.02 8.06
N GLU A 199 34.84 5.28 9.04
CA GLU A 199 34.95 5.55 10.48
C GLU A 199 36.18 4.83 11.06
#